data_e7afc670ac4e59db3057d0140b7408e0
#
_entry.id   e7afc670ac4e59db3057d0140b7408e0
#
_cell.length_a   1.000
_cell.length_b   1.000
_cell.length_c   1.000
_cell.angle_alpha   90.00
_cell.angle_beta   90.00
_cell.angle_gamma   90.00
#
_symmetry.space_group_name_H-M   'P 1'
#
loop_
_entity.id
_entity.type
_entity.pdbx_description
1 polymer ?
#
loop_
_entity_poly.entity_id
_entity_poly.type
_entity_poly.pdbx_seq_one_letter_code
_entity_poly.pdbx_strand_id
1 'polypeptide(L)'
;MVLKTYSMKKLLNILTIGTAFLFASCDKEATELTAQSSAAVAFIHAAPTPPPAAGTAAPAVDILIDDLLSNGSRRLSYGLVSAGGGVGNGGAYMPITPGSRTIKISPDSGKTNFINATLQFEAKKAYTVVAYDTLAASGARTLRAVQLTDDLTVPSGTNVHVRFLHLAPLAPAVDITLLRTSPSTDSVTLTNRTYLGTAPNATALSAFAPIPGGTYTIRVKLPGTQTVVATFALGANLSSGRIVTLAAIGTARGQALGAMLLRHY
;
A
#
# COMPACT_ATOMS: atom_id res chain seq x y z
N MET A 1 45.41 57.49 -63.44
CA MET A 1 44.98 56.07 -63.33
C MET A 1 43.90 56.00 -62.29
N VAL A 2 42.66 56.01 -62.75
CA VAL A 2 41.47 56.21 -61.87
C VAL A 2 40.86 54.87 -61.58
N LEU A 3 40.84 54.50 -60.33
CA LEU A 3 40.15 53.30 -59.85
C LEU A 3 38.68 53.64 -59.58
N LYS A 4 37.80 53.01 -60.31
CA LYS A 4 36.36 53.12 -60.24
C LYS A 4 35.89 52.28 -58.99
N THR A 5 35.32 52.95 -58.01
CA THR A 5 34.55 52.29 -56.90
C THR A 5 33.21 51.87 -57.46
N TYR A 6 32.98 50.54 -57.44
CA TYR A 6 31.66 49.98 -57.68
C TYR A 6 30.88 49.91 -56.39
N SER A 7 29.75 50.61 -56.35
CA SER A 7 28.76 50.52 -55.28
C SER A 7 28.02 49.23 -55.38
N MET A 8 28.21 48.33 -54.41
CA MET A 8 27.41 47.10 -54.21
C MET A 8 26.24 47.41 -53.30
N LYS A 9 25.23 48.08 -53.87
CA LYS A 9 23.87 48.03 -53.28
C LYS A 9 23.05 47.15 -54.20
N LYS A 10 22.79 45.93 -53.83
CA LYS A 10 21.70 44.99 -54.22
C LYS A 10 22.26 43.58 -54.17
N LEU A 11 21.94 42.92 -53.15
CA LEU A 11 21.60 41.46 -53.03
C LEU A 11 21.76 41.01 -51.58
N LEU A 12 20.77 41.37 -50.81
CA LEU A 12 20.56 40.63 -49.51
C LEU A 12 19.08 40.32 -49.41
N ASN A 13 18.61 39.48 -50.30
CA ASN A 13 17.45 38.63 -50.01
C ASN A 13 17.98 37.29 -49.48
N ILE A 14 18.36 37.28 -48.24
CA ILE A 14 18.60 36.04 -47.52
C ILE A 14 17.25 35.53 -47.09
N LEU A 15 16.82 34.48 -47.75
CA LEU A 15 15.76 33.58 -47.42
C LEU A 15 16.03 33.03 -46.01
N THR A 16 15.45 33.64 -45.00
CA THR A 16 15.36 33.06 -43.63
C THR A 16 14.40 31.88 -43.68
N ILE A 17 14.96 30.72 -43.96
CA ILE A 17 14.28 29.45 -43.66
C ILE A 17 14.20 29.37 -42.14
N GLY A 18 13.05 29.78 -41.62
CA GLY A 18 12.70 29.55 -40.23
C GLY A 18 12.58 28.07 -40.01
N THR A 19 13.62 27.46 -39.46
CA THR A 19 13.54 26.14 -38.83
C THR A 19 12.63 26.28 -37.64
N ALA A 20 11.35 26.02 -37.84
CA ALA A 20 10.42 25.79 -36.73
C ALA A 20 10.92 24.52 -36.00
N PHE A 21 11.67 24.74 -34.92
CA PHE A 21 11.84 23.71 -33.92
C PHE A 21 10.44 23.45 -33.32
N LEU A 22 9.79 22.47 -33.85
CA LEU A 22 8.71 21.77 -33.13
C LEU A 22 9.36 21.18 -31.90
N PHE A 23 9.39 21.91 -30.81
CA PHE A 23 9.50 21.29 -29.49
C PHE A 23 8.28 20.44 -29.36
N ALA A 24 8.44 19.17 -29.65
CA ALA A 24 7.52 18.18 -29.20
C ALA A 24 7.50 18.28 -27.65
N SER A 25 6.53 19.04 -27.15
CA SER A 25 6.13 18.97 -25.75
C SER A 25 5.46 17.62 -25.59
N CYS A 26 6.25 16.57 -25.68
CA CYS A 26 5.84 15.23 -25.31
C CYS A 26 5.99 15.11 -23.80
N ASP A 27 5.01 14.57 -23.19
CA ASP A 27 4.98 13.74 -22.01
C ASP A 27 4.45 14.29 -20.70
N LYS A 28 4.31 15.57 -20.47
CA LYS A 28 3.62 15.97 -19.23
C LYS A 28 2.12 15.71 -19.28
N GLU A 29 1.46 16.02 -20.38
CA GLU A 29 0.02 15.78 -20.49
C GLU A 29 -0.34 14.29 -20.56
N ALA A 30 0.45 13.48 -21.27
CA ALA A 30 0.21 12.04 -21.34
C ALA A 30 0.43 11.36 -19.97
N THR A 31 1.44 11.78 -19.20
CA THR A 31 1.70 11.26 -17.85
C THR A 31 0.63 11.72 -16.86
N GLU A 32 0.18 12.96 -16.93
CA GLU A 32 -0.91 13.46 -16.09
C GLU A 32 -2.25 12.83 -16.45
N LEU A 33 -2.56 12.64 -17.73
CA LEU A 33 -3.77 11.93 -18.17
C LEU A 33 -3.78 10.46 -17.72
N THR A 34 -2.64 9.77 -17.78
CA THR A 34 -2.54 8.39 -17.30
C THR A 34 -2.68 8.30 -15.77
N ALA A 35 -2.05 9.22 -15.04
CA ALA A 35 -2.20 9.29 -13.59
C ALA A 35 -3.63 9.68 -13.15
N GLN A 36 -4.30 10.55 -13.92
CA GLN A 36 -5.69 10.93 -13.65
C GLN A 36 -6.72 9.86 -13.99
N SER A 37 -6.41 8.92 -14.85
CA SER A 37 -7.33 7.87 -15.28
C SER A 37 -7.16 6.54 -14.55
N SER A 38 -6.08 6.33 -13.81
CA SER A 38 -5.82 5.10 -13.08
C SER A 38 -6.39 5.13 -11.66
N ALA A 39 -6.60 3.96 -11.08
CA ALA A 39 -6.68 3.76 -9.65
C ALA A 39 -5.30 3.37 -9.11
N ALA A 40 -5.12 3.41 -7.80
CA ALA A 40 -3.91 2.98 -7.14
C ALA A 40 -4.21 1.80 -6.21
N VAL A 41 -3.38 0.76 -6.19
CA VAL A 41 -3.58 -0.40 -5.33
C VAL A 41 -2.30 -0.80 -4.61
N ALA A 42 -2.41 -1.02 -3.30
CA ALA A 42 -1.39 -1.66 -2.49
C ALA A 42 -1.87 -3.06 -2.06
N PHE A 43 -0.97 -4.02 -1.99
CA PHE A 43 -1.28 -5.37 -1.53
C PHE A 43 -0.56 -5.67 -0.22
N ILE A 44 -1.27 -6.30 0.71
CA ILE A 44 -0.74 -6.83 1.96
C ILE A 44 -0.85 -8.34 1.95
N HIS A 45 0.26 -9.04 2.20
CA HIS A 45 0.26 -10.48 2.42
C HIS A 45 0.35 -10.79 3.92
N ALA A 46 -0.81 -10.99 4.54
CA ALA A 46 -0.95 -11.33 5.96
C ALA A 46 -1.56 -12.72 6.19
N ALA A 47 -1.54 -13.56 5.16
CA ALA A 47 -2.04 -14.92 5.25
C ALA A 47 -0.89 -15.86 5.66
N PRO A 48 -0.81 -16.31 6.93
CA PRO A 48 0.14 -17.32 7.35
C PRO A 48 -0.28 -18.66 6.75
N THR A 49 0.19 -18.96 5.54
CA THR A 49 -0.03 -20.26 4.91
C THR A 49 0.64 -21.34 5.74
N PRO A 50 0.05 -22.56 5.81
CA PRO A 50 0.69 -23.61 6.55
C PRO A 50 2.05 -23.90 5.93
N PRO A 51 3.11 -23.88 6.70
CA PRO A 51 4.35 -24.48 6.26
C PRO A 51 4.08 -25.98 6.02
N PRO A 52 4.66 -26.57 4.99
CA PRO A 52 4.64 -28.02 4.81
C PRO A 52 5.30 -28.74 5.99
N ALA A 53 6.10 -28.06 6.79
CA ALA A 53 6.70 -28.56 8.03
C ALA A 53 6.86 -27.41 9.05
N ALA A 54 6.88 -27.75 10.35
CA ALA A 54 7.17 -26.80 11.40
C ALA A 54 8.50 -26.09 11.14
N GLY A 55 8.52 -24.75 11.21
CA GLY A 55 9.72 -23.94 11.03
C GLY A 55 9.93 -23.39 9.60
N THR A 56 9.10 -23.71 8.63
CA THR A 56 9.18 -23.08 7.31
C THR A 56 8.37 -21.79 7.24
N ALA A 57 8.95 -20.76 6.64
CA ALA A 57 8.26 -19.49 6.44
C ALA A 57 7.06 -19.66 5.50
N ALA A 58 6.03 -18.85 5.69
CA ALA A 58 4.93 -18.77 4.72
C ALA A 58 5.47 -18.43 3.33
N PRO A 59 5.01 -19.11 2.27
CA PRO A 59 5.53 -18.87 0.94
C PRO A 59 5.25 -17.44 0.49
N ALA A 60 6.20 -16.86 -0.22
CA ALA A 60 5.96 -15.64 -0.96
C ALA A 60 4.95 -15.92 -2.08
N VAL A 61 4.13 -14.94 -2.40
CA VAL A 61 3.07 -15.05 -3.40
C VAL A 61 3.29 -14.10 -4.57
N ASP A 62 2.81 -14.52 -5.72
CA ASP A 62 2.66 -13.70 -6.89
C ASP A 62 1.27 -13.07 -6.89
N ILE A 63 1.18 -11.83 -7.35
CA ILE A 63 -0.06 -11.11 -7.54
C ILE A 63 -0.30 -10.98 -9.03
N LEU A 64 -1.40 -11.52 -9.51
CA LEU A 64 -1.81 -11.37 -10.89
C LEU A 64 -3.05 -10.47 -10.95
N ILE A 65 -3.05 -9.57 -11.92
CA ILE A 65 -4.17 -8.71 -12.28
C ILE A 65 -4.55 -9.07 -13.70
N ASP A 66 -5.77 -9.55 -13.90
CA ASP A 66 -6.27 -10.03 -15.20
C ASP A 66 -5.29 -11.04 -15.85
N ASP A 67 -4.81 -11.99 -15.06
CA ASP A 67 -3.85 -13.04 -15.42
C ASP A 67 -2.42 -12.56 -15.73
N LEU A 68 -2.12 -11.28 -15.57
CA LEU A 68 -0.79 -10.73 -15.76
C LEU A 68 -0.09 -10.50 -14.41
N LEU A 69 1.17 -10.86 -14.30
CA LEU A 69 1.99 -10.59 -13.11
C LEU A 69 2.10 -9.07 -12.89
N SER A 70 1.57 -8.58 -11.77
CA SER A 70 1.48 -7.15 -11.47
C SER A 70 2.78 -6.55 -10.93
N ASN A 71 3.63 -7.37 -10.31
CA ASN A 71 4.83 -6.95 -9.60
C ASN A 71 6.12 -7.46 -10.27
N GLY A 72 6.04 -7.81 -11.54
CA GLY A 72 7.15 -8.40 -12.27
C GLY A 72 7.59 -9.73 -11.64
N SER A 73 8.89 -9.91 -11.46
CA SER A 73 9.46 -11.13 -10.84
C SER A 73 9.52 -11.09 -9.31
N ARG A 74 8.98 -10.05 -8.68
CA ARG A 74 9.06 -9.88 -7.24
C ARG A 74 7.85 -10.48 -6.55
N ARG A 75 8.08 -11.57 -5.85
CA ARG A 75 7.06 -12.22 -5.02
C ARG A 75 6.87 -11.44 -3.71
N LEU A 76 5.63 -11.35 -3.26
CA LEU A 76 5.28 -10.70 -2.01
C LEU A 76 5.41 -11.68 -0.85
N SER A 77 6.40 -11.46 0.02
CA SER A 77 6.59 -12.29 1.20
C SER A 77 5.55 -12.01 2.28
N TYR A 78 5.30 -13.02 3.13
CA TYR A 78 4.44 -12.87 4.30
C TYR A 78 4.88 -11.72 5.21
N GLY A 79 3.93 -10.95 5.69
CA GLY A 79 4.17 -9.78 6.56
C GLY A 79 4.69 -8.57 5.81
N LEU A 80 4.71 -8.59 4.47
CA LEU A 80 5.14 -7.46 3.66
C LEU A 80 3.99 -6.85 2.85
N VAL A 81 4.27 -5.66 2.35
CA VAL A 81 3.43 -4.89 1.43
C VAL A 81 4.06 -4.87 0.04
N SER A 82 3.24 -4.76 -0.99
CA SER A 82 3.73 -4.61 -2.36
C SER A 82 4.64 -3.38 -2.46
N ALA A 83 5.79 -3.54 -3.11
CA ALA A 83 6.64 -2.43 -3.49
C ALA A 83 6.15 -1.90 -4.84
N GLY A 84 5.26 -0.92 -4.82
CA GLY A 84 4.89 -0.17 -6.00
C GLY A 84 5.91 0.94 -6.27
N GLY A 85 6.42 1.03 -7.49
CA GLY A 85 7.29 2.15 -7.90
C GLY A 85 6.51 3.45 -8.14
N GLY A 86 5.49 3.75 -7.33
CA GLY A 86 4.59 4.86 -7.56
C GLY A 86 4.46 5.83 -6.40
N VAL A 87 4.07 6.98 -6.70
CA VAL A 87 3.60 8.16 -5.95
C VAL A 87 4.20 8.35 -4.55
N GLY A 88 5.32 9.07 -4.50
CA GLY A 88 5.96 9.50 -3.24
C GLY A 88 6.96 8.49 -2.68
N ASN A 89 8.05 8.98 -2.14
CA ASN A 89 9.18 8.20 -1.65
C ASN A 89 8.77 6.99 -0.78
N GLY A 90 8.68 5.80 -1.37
CA GLY A 90 8.42 4.55 -0.68
C GLY A 90 6.96 4.07 -0.69
N GLY A 91 6.11 4.57 -1.59
CA GLY A 91 4.71 4.15 -1.70
C GLY A 91 4.54 2.70 -2.11
N ALA A 92 3.68 1.99 -1.38
CA ALA A 92 3.30 0.61 -1.67
C ALA A 92 2.34 0.48 -2.86
N TYR A 93 1.89 1.60 -3.41
CA TYR A 93 0.88 1.62 -4.47
C TYR A 93 1.44 1.40 -5.86
N MET A 94 0.74 0.61 -6.64
CA MET A 94 0.93 0.48 -8.08
C MET A 94 -0.32 0.96 -8.82
N PRO A 95 -0.18 1.48 -10.04
CA PRO A 95 -1.34 1.86 -10.87
C PRO A 95 -2.11 0.62 -11.30
N ILE A 96 -3.43 0.73 -11.31
CA ILE A 96 -4.34 -0.29 -11.83
C ILE A 96 -5.39 0.36 -12.71
N THR A 97 -5.72 -0.27 -13.83
CA THR A 97 -6.79 0.19 -14.73
C THR A 97 -8.14 0.12 -14.00
N PRO A 98 -8.93 1.19 -14.00
CA PRO A 98 -10.26 1.19 -13.39
C PRO A 98 -11.19 0.15 -14.00
N GLY A 99 -12.24 -0.17 -13.26
CA GLY A 99 -13.25 -1.15 -13.61
C GLY A 99 -13.14 -2.43 -12.82
N SER A 100 -13.80 -3.46 -13.29
CA SER A 100 -13.78 -4.80 -12.71
C SER A 100 -12.47 -5.49 -13.09
N ARG A 101 -11.70 -5.96 -12.10
CA ARG A 101 -10.41 -6.64 -12.30
C ARG A 101 -10.39 -7.96 -11.56
N THR A 102 -9.87 -8.97 -12.20
CA THR A 102 -9.61 -10.26 -11.56
C THR A 102 -8.27 -10.20 -10.83
N ILE A 103 -8.30 -10.34 -9.51
CA ILE A 103 -7.10 -10.41 -8.67
C ILE A 103 -6.87 -11.85 -8.25
N LYS A 104 -5.71 -12.38 -8.63
CA LYS A 104 -5.27 -13.70 -8.19
C LYS A 104 -4.03 -13.59 -7.32
N ILE A 105 -4.00 -14.37 -6.24
CA ILE A 105 -2.84 -14.50 -5.36
C ILE A 105 -2.40 -15.95 -5.41
N SER A 106 -1.18 -16.18 -5.86
CA SER A 106 -0.66 -17.49 -6.26
C SER A 106 0.74 -17.74 -5.69
N PRO A 107 1.06 -18.94 -5.23
CA PRO A 107 2.41 -19.29 -4.83
C PRO A 107 3.32 -19.67 -6.01
N ASP A 108 2.79 -19.81 -7.23
CA ASP A 108 3.44 -20.43 -8.36
C ASP A 108 3.07 -19.80 -9.72
N SER A 109 2.98 -18.48 -9.75
CA SER A 109 2.71 -17.67 -10.96
C SER A 109 1.39 -18.02 -11.66
N GLY A 110 0.37 -18.33 -10.89
CA GLY A 110 -0.99 -18.54 -11.38
C GLY A 110 -1.36 -19.98 -11.69
N LYS A 111 -0.47 -20.94 -11.51
CA LYS A 111 -0.80 -22.38 -11.67
C LYS A 111 -1.75 -22.84 -10.58
N THR A 112 -1.50 -22.39 -9.34
CA THR A 112 -2.39 -22.60 -8.19
C THR A 112 -2.84 -21.24 -7.68
N ASN A 113 -4.13 -21.01 -7.53
CA ASN A 113 -4.64 -19.75 -7.01
C ASN A 113 -5.17 -19.95 -5.60
N PHE A 114 -4.53 -19.31 -4.62
CA PHE A 114 -5.00 -19.24 -3.24
C PHE A 114 -6.20 -18.31 -3.11
N ILE A 115 -6.21 -17.24 -3.88
CA ILE A 115 -7.29 -16.27 -4.00
C ILE A 115 -7.54 -16.03 -5.48
N ASN A 116 -8.82 -16.01 -5.85
CA ASN A 116 -9.29 -15.58 -7.17
C ASN A 116 -10.56 -14.76 -6.92
N ALA A 117 -10.45 -13.45 -7.00
CA ALA A 117 -11.53 -12.53 -6.66
C ALA A 117 -11.67 -11.46 -7.73
N THR A 118 -12.90 -11.10 -8.05
CA THR A 118 -13.20 -9.94 -8.89
C THR A 118 -13.43 -8.73 -8.01
N LEU A 119 -12.61 -7.70 -8.18
CA LEU A 119 -12.67 -6.46 -7.40
C LEU A 119 -12.95 -5.26 -8.32
N GLN A 120 -13.60 -4.24 -7.77
CA GLN A 120 -13.94 -3.00 -8.48
C GLN A 120 -12.98 -1.89 -8.10
N PHE A 121 -12.42 -1.23 -9.11
CA PHE A 121 -11.50 -0.10 -8.93
C PHE A 121 -12.04 1.13 -9.65
N GLU A 122 -12.25 2.20 -8.92
CA GLU A 122 -12.70 3.48 -9.46
C GLU A 122 -11.49 4.36 -9.78
N ALA A 123 -11.53 5.08 -10.89
CA ALA A 123 -10.48 6.03 -11.26
C ALA A 123 -10.21 7.04 -10.14
N LYS A 124 -8.96 7.42 -9.96
CA LYS A 124 -8.50 8.42 -8.96
C LYS A 124 -8.66 7.98 -7.50
N LYS A 125 -9.09 6.74 -7.23
CA LYS A 125 -9.16 6.19 -5.88
C LYS A 125 -7.97 5.30 -5.57
N ALA A 126 -7.62 5.23 -4.30
CA ALA A 126 -6.60 4.35 -3.76
C ALA A 126 -7.23 3.22 -2.96
N TYR A 127 -6.61 2.03 -3.03
CA TYR A 127 -7.12 0.83 -2.41
C TYR A 127 -6.00 0.04 -1.76
N THR A 128 -6.29 -0.58 -0.62
CA THR A 128 -5.47 -1.63 -0.04
C THR A 128 -6.19 -2.98 -0.17
N VAL A 129 -5.58 -3.93 -0.84
CA VAL A 129 -6.07 -5.32 -0.91
C VAL A 129 -5.27 -6.16 0.06
N VAL A 130 -5.95 -6.76 1.02
CA VAL A 130 -5.34 -7.55 2.09
C VAL A 130 -5.64 -9.01 1.87
N ALA A 131 -4.62 -9.83 1.65
CA ALA A 131 -4.71 -11.28 1.71
C ALA A 131 -4.51 -11.74 3.16
N TYR A 132 -5.49 -12.41 3.73
CA TYR A 132 -5.51 -12.79 5.13
C TYR A 132 -6.17 -14.17 5.34
N ASP A 133 -6.23 -14.62 6.58
CA ASP A 133 -6.69 -15.94 7.00
C ASP A 133 -5.66 -17.05 6.71
N THR A 134 -5.98 -18.29 6.94
CA THR A 134 -5.05 -19.41 6.78
C THR A 134 -5.58 -20.45 5.82
N LEU A 135 -4.69 -21.08 5.07
CA LEU A 135 -4.99 -22.37 4.45
C LEU A 135 -5.12 -23.42 5.58
N ALA A 136 -6.31 -23.99 5.75
CA ALA A 136 -6.46 -25.13 6.61
C ALA A 136 -6.03 -26.40 5.88
N ALA A 137 -5.26 -27.26 6.54
CA ALA A 137 -5.02 -28.60 6.06
C ALA A 137 -6.32 -29.46 6.00
N SER A 138 -7.41 -28.99 6.62
CA SER A 138 -8.69 -29.68 6.77
C SER A 138 -9.91 -28.78 6.58
N GLY A 139 -9.92 -27.90 5.60
CA GLY A 139 -11.16 -27.35 5.04
C GLY A 139 -11.89 -26.23 5.81
N ALA A 140 -11.52 -25.86 7.02
CA ALA A 140 -12.31 -24.90 7.82
C ALA A 140 -11.95 -23.42 7.64
N ARG A 141 -10.79 -23.09 7.11
CA ARG A 141 -10.34 -21.71 6.86
C ARG A 141 -9.71 -21.61 5.50
N THR A 142 -10.27 -20.79 4.65
CA THR A 142 -9.77 -20.49 3.31
C THR A 142 -9.13 -19.12 3.29
N LEU A 143 -8.07 -18.96 2.52
CA LEU A 143 -7.50 -17.64 2.25
C LEU A 143 -8.57 -16.70 1.70
N ARG A 144 -8.55 -15.48 2.20
CA ARG A 144 -9.52 -14.44 1.90
C ARG A 144 -8.81 -13.18 1.44
N ALA A 145 -9.50 -12.38 0.66
CA ALA A 145 -9.10 -11.01 0.36
C ALA A 145 -10.19 -10.05 0.83
N VAL A 146 -9.77 -8.90 1.32
CA VAL A 146 -10.63 -7.75 1.52
C VAL A 146 -10.03 -6.55 0.81
N GLN A 147 -10.87 -5.80 0.11
CA GLN A 147 -10.51 -4.54 -0.52
C GLN A 147 -10.96 -3.40 0.39
N LEU A 148 -10.04 -2.52 0.74
CA LEU A 148 -10.27 -1.33 1.54
C LEU A 148 -10.05 -0.11 0.68
N THR A 149 -10.94 0.87 0.74
CA THR A 149 -10.73 2.17 0.10
C THR A 149 -9.87 3.03 1.00
N ASP A 150 -8.84 3.64 0.46
CA ASP A 150 -7.89 4.45 1.20
C ASP A 150 -8.16 5.94 0.97
N ASP A 151 -8.53 6.65 2.04
CA ASP A 151 -8.55 8.10 2.02
C ASP A 151 -7.12 8.62 2.23
N LEU A 152 -6.53 9.14 1.17
CA LEU A 152 -5.18 9.70 1.18
C LEU A 152 -5.16 11.22 1.36
N THR A 153 -6.26 11.81 1.81
CA THR A 153 -6.29 13.23 2.19
C THR A 153 -5.28 13.49 3.30
N VAL A 154 -4.36 14.41 3.02
CA VAL A 154 -3.26 14.71 3.96
C VAL A 154 -3.83 15.21 5.29
N PRO A 155 -3.43 14.59 6.41
CA PRO A 155 -3.86 15.02 7.73
C PRO A 155 -3.54 16.49 8.00
N SER A 156 -4.50 17.20 8.59
CA SER A 156 -4.32 18.61 8.95
C SER A 156 -3.44 18.79 10.19
N GLY A 157 -2.75 19.91 10.26
CA GLY A 157 -1.93 20.31 11.42
C GLY A 157 -0.78 19.32 11.66
N THR A 158 -0.61 18.91 12.91
CA THR A 158 0.45 17.97 13.33
C THR A 158 -0.04 16.52 13.38
N ASN A 159 -1.19 16.20 12.81
CA ASN A 159 -1.79 14.88 12.88
C ASN A 159 -1.17 13.87 11.91
N VAL A 160 -1.36 12.62 12.26
CA VAL A 160 -1.13 11.42 11.44
C VAL A 160 -2.46 10.68 11.37
N HIS A 161 -2.80 10.13 10.23
CA HIS A 161 -3.95 9.24 10.09
C HIS A 161 -3.52 7.79 10.26
N VAL A 162 -4.13 7.08 11.20
CA VAL A 162 -3.78 5.69 11.53
C VAL A 162 -5.01 4.80 11.36
N ARG A 163 -4.83 3.69 10.68
CA ARG A 163 -5.79 2.58 10.62
C ARG A 163 -5.15 1.35 11.27
N PHE A 164 -5.94 0.57 12.00
CA PHE A 164 -5.47 -0.69 12.57
C PHE A 164 -6.28 -1.86 12.04
N LEU A 165 -5.58 -2.92 11.60
CA LEU A 165 -6.14 -4.16 11.12
C LEU A 165 -5.69 -5.33 12.01
N HIS A 166 -6.63 -6.09 12.54
CA HIS A 166 -6.32 -7.33 13.25
C HIS A 166 -6.33 -8.51 12.27
N LEU A 167 -5.14 -8.85 11.75
CA LEU A 167 -4.93 -9.90 10.75
C LEU A 167 -4.33 -11.19 11.35
N ALA A 168 -4.32 -11.31 12.67
CA ALA A 168 -3.79 -12.47 13.37
C ALA A 168 -4.93 -13.48 13.62
N PRO A 169 -5.12 -14.51 12.78
CA PRO A 169 -6.15 -15.52 13.01
C PRO A 169 -5.83 -16.30 14.28
N LEU A 170 -6.88 -16.75 14.99
CA LEU A 170 -6.79 -17.46 16.27
C LEU A 170 -6.37 -16.60 17.48
N ALA A 171 -5.98 -15.35 17.28
CA ALA A 171 -5.80 -14.43 18.38
C ALA A 171 -7.16 -13.88 18.86
N PRO A 172 -7.36 -13.70 20.16
CA PRO A 172 -8.56 -13.06 20.69
C PRO A 172 -8.62 -11.59 20.27
N ALA A 173 -9.76 -10.93 20.56
CA ALA A 173 -9.85 -9.47 20.47
C ALA A 173 -8.76 -8.81 21.33
N VAL A 174 -8.33 -7.64 20.96
CA VAL A 174 -7.27 -6.88 21.64
C VAL A 174 -7.62 -5.39 21.74
N ASP A 175 -7.08 -4.74 22.75
CA ASP A 175 -6.99 -3.29 22.82
C ASP A 175 -5.59 -2.87 22.37
N ILE A 176 -5.51 -1.89 21.46
CA ILE A 176 -4.25 -1.38 20.94
C ILE A 176 -4.02 0.00 21.52
N THR A 177 -3.04 0.12 22.41
CA THR A 177 -2.59 1.41 22.92
C THR A 177 -1.39 1.89 22.14
N LEU A 178 -1.55 3.01 21.46
CA LEU A 178 -0.48 3.78 20.83
C LEU A 178 0.07 4.76 21.88
N LEU A 179 1.16 4.39 22.52
CA LEU A 179 1.82 5.23 23.51
C LEU A 179 2.83 6.12 22.81
N ARG A 180 2.55 7.43 22.78
CA ARG A 180 3.50 8.41 22.25
C ARG A 180 4.58 8.66 23.30
N THR A 181 5.85 8.63 22.86
CA THR A 181 7.01 8.83 23.71
C THR A 181 7.74 10.14 23.45
N SER A 182 7.44 10.79 22.33
CA SER A 182 7.97 12.10 21.95
C SER A 182 7.01 12.78 20.97
N PRO A 183 6.81 14.11 21.02
CA PRO A 183 7.45 15.09 21.90
C PRO A 183 6.90 15.11 23.32
N SER A 184 5.74 14.55 23.57
CA SER A 184 5.11 14.44 24.89
C SER A 184 4.61 13.01 25.12
N THR A 185 4.51 12.59 26.38
CA THR A 185 3.97 11.27 26.71
C THR A 185 2.46 11.36 26.84
N ASP A 186 1.76 10.73 25.90
CA ASP A 186 0.31 10.55 25.90
C ASP A 186 -0.03 9.23 25.19
N SER A 187 -1.29 8.87 25.17
CA SER A 187 -1.70 7.63 24.51
C SER A 187 -3.08 7.72 23.89
N VAL A 188 -3.23 6.97 22.78
CA VAL A 188 -4.52 6.71 22.15
C VAL A 188 -4.77 5.22 22.20
N THR A 189 -5.94 4.81 22.68
CA THR A 189 -6.31 3.38 22.71
C THR A 189 -7.45 3.11 21.73
N LEU A 190 -7.20 2.16 20.86
CA LEU A 190 -8.19 1.60 19.95
C LEU A 190 -8.73 0.32 20.61
N THR A 191 -9.94 0.37 21.13
CA THR A 191 -10.53 -0.71 21.93
C THR A 191 -11.16 -1.80 21.09
N ASN A 192 -11.22 -3.02 21.64
CA ASN A 192 -11.95 -4.18 21.14
C ASN A 192 -11.71 -4.46 19.64
N ARG A 193 -10.43 -4.52 19.23
CA ARG A 193 -10.06 -4.84 17.87
C ARG A 193 -10.13 -6.35 17.66
N THR A 194 -11.18 -6.80 16.98
CA THR A 194 -11.41 -8.21 16.65
C THR A 194 -10.70 -8.59 15.36
N TYR A 195 -10.37 -9.87 15.23
CA TYR A 195 -9.92 -10.45 13.97
C TYR A 195 -10.97 -10.22 12.86
N LEU A 196 -10.52 -9.99 11.62
CA LEU A 196 -11.39 -9.66 10.49
C LEU A 196 -12.51 -10.69 10.24
N GLY A 197 -12.26 -11.96 10.55
CA GLY A 197 -13.26 -13.01 10.39
C GLY A 197 -13.58 -13.34 8.93
N THR A 198 -14.76 -13.91 8.71
CA THR A 198 -15.18 -14.40 7.39
C THR A 198 -15.94 -13.37 6.55
N ALA A 199 -16.49 -12.35 7.19
CA ALA A 199 -17.28 -11.29 6.56
C ALA A 199 -16.87 -9.92 7.14
N PRO A 200 -15.70 -9.41 6.78
CA PRO A 200 -15.19 -8.15 7.32
C PRO A 200 -16.04 -6.96 6.79
N ASN A 201 -16.31 -6.02 7.68
CA ASN A 201 -16.92 -4.76 7.28
C ASN A 201 -15.85 -3.86 6.64
N ALA A 202 -15.70 -3.94 5.32
CA ALA A 202 -14.67 -3.21 4.58
C ALA A 202 -14.79 -1.69 4.78
N THR A 203 -15.99 -1.12 4.86
CA THR A 203 -16.20 0.32 5.08
C THR A 203 -15.66 0.75 6.44
N ALA A 204 -15.98 0.03 7.51
CA ALA A 204 -15.47 0.35 8.85
C ALA A 204 -13.94 0.16 8.94
N LEU A 205 -13.41 -0.85 8.25
CA LEU A 205 -11.98 -1.14 8.21
C LEU A 205 -11.18 -0.15 7.35
N SER A 206 -11.84 0.55 6.42
CA SER A 206 -11.21 1.58 5.58
C SER A 206 -10.91 2.87 6.35
N ALA A 207 -11.62 3.13 7.45
CA ALA A 207 -11.51 4.37 8.19
C ALA A 207 -10.16 4.55 8.86
N PHE A 208 -9.60 5.75 8.73
CA PHE A 208 -8.42 6.20 9.46
C PHE A 208 -8.83 7.10 10.63
N ALA A 209 -8.15 6.96 11.74
CA ALA A 209 -8.31 7.83 12.91
C ALA A 209 -7.16 8.85 12.98
N PRO A 210 -7.44 10.14 13.22
CA PRO A 210 -6.39 11.13 13.45
C PRO A 210 -5.77 10.93 14.82
N ILE A 211 -4.43 10.92 14.88
CA ILE A 211 -3.66 10.97 16.13
C ILE A 211 -2.56 12.02 16.01
N PRO A 212 -2.06 12.60 17.11
CA PRO A 212 -0.93 13.52 17.05
C PRO A 212 0.32 12.88 16.46
N GLY A 213 1.11 13.62 15.68
CA GLY A 213 2.40 13.13 15.21
C GLY A 213 3.41 12.88 16.33
N GLY A 214 4.30 11.92 16.16
CA GLY A 214 5.33 11.62 17.16
C GLY A 214 5.94 10.22 17.04
N THR A 215 6.76 9.88 18.03
CA THR A 215 7.31 8.54 18.16
C THR A 215 6.41 7.69 19.05
N TYR A 216 6.10 6.49 18.60
CA TYR A 216 5.13 5.62 19.25
C TYR A 216 5.69 4.24 19.58
N THR A 217 5.23 3.73 20.73
CA THR A 217 5.29 2.31 21.08
C THR A 217 3.87 1.74 21.05
N ILE A 218 3.68 0.61 20.37
CA ILE A 218 2.40 -0.10 20.36
C ILE A 218 2.37 -1.08 21.52
N ARG A 219 1.35 -1.00 22.36
CA ARG A 219 1.04 -2.02 23.38
C ARG A 219 -0.24 -2.72 23.02
N VAL A 220 -0.15 -4.02 22.86
CA VAL A 220 -1.32 -4.91 22.67
C VAL A 220 -1.75 -5.39 24.03
N LYS A 221 -3.01 -5.17 24.39
CA LYS A 221 -3.59 -5.50 25.69
C LYS A 221 -4.76 -6.45 25.55
N LEU A 222 -5.08 -7.18 26.61
CA LEU A 222 -6.34 -7.88 26.71
C LEU A 222 -7.48 -6.86 26.81
N PRO A 223 -8.63 -7.10 26.12
CA PRO A 223 -9.71 -6.13 26.05
C PRO A 223 -10.23 -5.72 27.43
N GLY A 224 -10.39 -4.40 27.63
CA GLY A 224 -10.89 -3.85 28.88
C GLY A 224 -9.95 -3.95 30.07
N THR A 225 -8.69 -4.38 29.87
CA THR A 225 -7.70 -4.54 30.94
C THR A 225 -6.43 -3.73 30.71
N GLN A 226 -5.56 -3.66 31.72
CA GLN A 226 -4.22 -3.10 31.57
C GLN A 226 -3.14 -4.16 31.27
N THR A 227 -3.53 -5.43 31.12
CA THR A 227 -2.61 -6.54 30.87
C THR A 227 -2.03 -6.44 29.46
N VAL A 228 -0.74 -6.17 29.36
CA VAL A 228 0.00 -6.10 28.08
C VAL A 228 0.41 -7.52 27.68
N VAL A 229 -0.01 -7.96 26.50
CA VAL A 229 0.35 -9.27 25.92
C VAL A 229 1.45 -9.17 24.88
N ALA A 230 1.67 -8.00 24.29
CA ALA A 230 2.77 -7.75 23.39
C ALA A 230 3.11 -6.25 23.34
N THR A 231 4.37 -5.95 23.04
CA THR A 231 4.86 -4.57 22.84
C THR A 231 5.69 -4.53 21.58
N PHE A 232 5.40 -3.57 20.72
CA PHE A 232 6.16 -3.35 19.48
C PHE A 232 6.65 -1.90 19.45
N ALA A 233 7.97 -1.73 19.36
CA ALA A 233 8.53 -0.45 18.99
C ALA A 233 8.27 -0.25 17.50
N LEU A 234 7.47 0.75 17.13
CA LEU A 234 7.24 1.06 15.72
C LEU A 234 8.55 1.48 15.01
N GLY A 235 9.58 1.86 15.76
CA GLY A 235 10.86 2.32 15.21
C GLY A 235 10.69 3.49 14.22
N ALA A 236 9.46 3.90 14.00
CA ALA A 236 9.07 4.86 13.01
C ALA A 236 8.52 6.09 13.71
N ASN A 237 9.17 7.18 13.45
CA ASN A 237 8.57 8.48 13.68
C ASN A 237 7.32 8.58 12.78
N LEU A 238 6.14 8.59 13.38
CA LEU A 238 4.90 8.95 12.71
C LEU A 238 4.85 10.47 12.64
N SER A 239 5.62 11.03 11.72
CA SER A 239 5.64 12.49 11.51
C SER A 239 4.32 12.98 10.95
N SER A 240 3.97 14.23 11.25
CA SER A 240 2.76 14.89 10.75
C SER A 240 2.60 14.74 9.24
N GLY A 241 1.36 14.63 8.78
CA GLY A 241 1.00 14.44 7.40
C GLY A 241 1.08 13.00 6.91
N ARG A 242 1.55 12.05 7.74
CA ARG A 242 1.61 10.63 7.34
C ARG A 242 0.26 9.94 7.46
N ILE A 243 0.05 8.97 6.58
CA ILE A 243 -1.11 8.07 6.60
C ILE A 243 -0.56 6.64 6.65
N VAL A 244 -0.97 5.89 7.68
CA VAL A 244 -0.40 4.56 7.92
C VAL A 244 -1.46 3.53 8.29
N THR A 245 -1.24 2.29 7.88
CA THR A 245 -1.96 1.13 8.38
C THR A 245 -1.03 0.31 9.26
N LEU A 246 -1.44 0.10 10.49
CA LEU A 246 -0.84 -0.85 11.43
C LEU A 246 -1.61 -2.16 11.36
N ALA A 247 -0.92 -3.28 11.36
CA ALA A 247 -1.59 -4.57 11.41
C ALA A 247 -0.92 -5.52 12.40
N ALA A 248 -1.74 -6.24 13.17
CA ALA A 248 -1.31 -7.41 13.92
C ALA A 248 -1.38 -8.64 13.02
N ILE A 249 -0.30 -9.40 12.92
CA ILE A 249 -0.17 -10.60 12.09
C ILE A 249 0.36 -11.76 12.94
N GLY A 250 0.29 -12.98 12.44
CA GLY A 250 0.85 -14.17 13.13
C GLY A 250 -0.19 -15.01 13.85
N THR A 251 0.22 -15.68 14.93
CA THR A 251 -0.55 -16.57 15.82
C THR A 251 -1.21 -17.79 15.15
N ALA A 252 -0.84 -18.10 13.92
CA ALA A 252 -1.28 -19.32 13.27
C ALA A 252 -0.07 -20.14 12.84
N ARG A 253 -0.12 -21.45 13.11
CA ARG A 253 0.83 -22.46 12.61
C ARG A 253 2.32 -22.12 12.82
N GLY A 254 2.66 -21.73 14.05
CA GLY A 254 4.04 -21.42 14.42
C GLY A 254 4.54 -20.02 14.06
N GLN A 255 3.69 -19.18 13.49
CA GLN A 255 3.98 -17.76 13.30
C GLN A 255 3.73 -17.00 14.62
N ALA A 256 4.78 -16.42 15.18
CA ALA A 256 4.63 -15.57 16.36
C ALA A 256 3.77 -14.33 16.06
N LEU A 257 3.12 -13.80 17.10
CA LEU A 257 2.44 -12.50 16.98
C LEU A 257 3.46 -11.44 16.59
N GLY A 258 3.16 -10.74 15.50
CA GLY A 258 3.98 -9.68 14.95
C GLY A 258 3.14 -8.44 14.63
N ALA A 259 3.83 -7.36 14.30
CA ALA A 259 3.21 -6.15 13.78
C ALA A 259 3.83 -5.78 12.44
N MET A 260 3.03 -5.25 11.54
CA MET A 260 3.48 -4.67 10.29
C MET A 260 2.97 -3.24 10.14
N LEU A 261 3.69 -2.47 9.35
CA LEU A 261 3.38 -1.08 9.05
C LEU A 261 3.34 -0.89 7.52
N LEU A 262 2.20 -0.46 7.01
CA LEU A 262 2.07 0.07 5.65
C LEU A 262 2.05 1.59 5.71
N ARG A 263 2.96 2.24 5.01
CA ARG A 263 2.95 3.69 4.81
C ARG A 263 2.25 3.99 3.49
N HIS A 264 1.16 4.76 3.57
CA HIS A 264 0.38 5.19 2.41
C HIS A 264 0.96 6.48 1.81
N TYR A 265 1.44 7.35 2.72
CA TYR A 265 1.98 8.66 2.37
C TYR A 265 3.03 9.09 3.40
#